data_0f11eb83e6dd296fc548ae027468fdda
#
_entry.id   0f11eb83e6dd296fc548ae027468fdda
#
_cell.length_a   1.000
_cell.length_b   1.000
_cell.length_c   1.000
_cell.angle_alpha   90.00
_cell.angle_beta   90.00
_cell.angle_gamma   90.00
#
_symmetry.space_group_name_H-M   'P 1'
#
loop_
_entity.id
_entity.type
_entity.pdbx_description
1 polymer ?
#
loop_
_entity_poly.entity_id
_entity_poly.type
_entity_poly.pdbx_seq_one_letter_code
_entity_poly.pdbx_strand_id
1 'polypeptide(L)'
;TALSIYTGMLRLSDGVQKVICPDIDICDAITRHMLVPGAQKEYIAQTNESAIVSAKRIAAKYNCHGAHSDAISEFACTLFDKFKNLHGLSSDKKIILQLASILHSCGQYINVRMPNQCSFDLIKDLDIFGLTHEQILLTAFVAGSDEFTMPNVADAGAIPMTEERRLEILKL
;
A
#
# COMPACT_ATOMS: atom_id res chain seq x y z
N THR A 1 34.09 -1.99 -14.54
CA THR A 1 33.27 -2.73 -13.54
C THR A 1 31.78 -2.46 -13.71
N ALA A 2 31.26 -1.22 -13.70
CA ALA A 2 29.87 -0.93 -13.99
C ALA A 2 29.47 -1.37 -15.40
N LEU A 3 30.30 -1.06 -16.40
CA LEU A 3 30.07 -1.44 -17.79
C LEU A 3 29.92 -2.96 -17.97
N SER A 4 30.68 -3.76 -17.22
CA SER A 4 30.59 -5.23 -17.28
C SER A 4 29.26 -5.74 -16.76
N ILE A 5 28.70 -5.10 -15.71
CA ILE A 5 27.39 -5.45 -15.15
C ILE A 5 26.30 -5.12 -16.15
N TYR A 6 26.29 -3.91 -16.70
CA TYR A 6 25.31 -3.50 -17.71
C TYR A 6 25.39 -4.37 -18.98
N THR A 7 26.60 -4.69 -19.45
CA THR A 7 26.78 -5.59 -20.59
C THR A 7 26.26 -7.01 -20.30
N GLY A 8 26.47 -7.50 -19.07
CA GLY A 8 25.94 -8.78 -18.64
C GLY A 8 24.40 -8.79 -18.59
N MET A 9 23.80 -7.74 -18.03
CA MET A 9 22.34 -7.59 -17.96
C MET A 9 21.72 -7.49 -19.37
N LEU A 10 22.34 -6.73 -20.26
CA LEU A 10 21.85 -6.59 -21.65
C LEU A 10 21.93 -7.89 -22.45
N ARG A 11 22.94 -8.73 -22.21
CA ARG A 11 23.05 -10.05 -22.86
C ARG A 11 21.97 -11.04 -22.40
N LEU A 12 21.45 -10.84 -21.19
CA LEU A 12 20.38 -11.69 -20.62
C LEU A 12 18.97 -11.15 -20.94
N SER A 13 18.88 -9.96 -21.54
CA SER A 13 17.61 -9.29 -21.86
C SER A 13 17.33 -9.40 -23.33
N ASP A 14 16.51 -10.38 -23.73
CA ASP A 14 16.08 -10.52 -25.12
C ASP A 14 15.19 -9.33 -25.54
N GLY A 15 15.47 -8.76 -26.71
CA GLY A 15 14.64 -7.72 -27.33
C GLY A 15 14.99 -6.28 -26.95
N VAL A 16 15.99 -6.04 -26.09
CA VAL A 16 16.43 -4.67 -25.77
C VAL A 16 17.25 -4.10 -26.92
N GLN A 17 16.70 -3.14 -27.66
CA GLN A 17 17.37 -2.49 -28.80
C GLN A 17 18.11 -1.20 -28.40
N LYS A 18 17.74 -0.57 -27.29
CA LYS A 18 18.29 0.72 -26.90
C LYS A 18 18.31 0.87 -25.38
N VAL A 19 19.43 1.33 -24.84
CA VAL A 19 19.58 1.78 -23.45
C VAL A 19 19.67 3.28 -23.44
N ILE A 20 18.82 3.92 -22.66
CA ILE A 20 18.84 5.38 -22.50
C ILE A 20 19.40 5.66 -21.11
N CYS A 21 20.51 6.36 -21.03
CA CYS A 21 21.06 6.93 -19.81
C CYS A 21 20.67 8.41 -19.77
N PRO A 22 19.67 8.80 -18.97
CA PRO A 22 19.42 10.22 -18.77
C PRO A 22 20.56 10.81 -17.96
N ASP A 23 21.08 11.94 -18.40
CA ASP A 23 22.10 12.72 -17.65
C ASP A 23 21.39 13.52 -16.56
N ILE A 24 20.85 12.82 -15.59
CA ILE A 24 20.10 13.39 -14.45
C ILE A 24 20.69 12.84 -13.17
N ASP A 25 21.19 13.74 -12.31
CA ASP A 25 21.61 13.41 -10.96
C ASP A 25 20.40 13.26 -10.03
N ILE A 26 20.57 12.48 -8.96
CA ILE A 26 19.56 12.31 -7.89
C ILE A 26 19.17 13.68 -7.30
N CYS A 27 20.12 14.56 -7.12
CA CYS A 27 19.87 15.93 -6.62
C CYS A 27 18.99 16.74 -7.59
N ASP A 28 19.22 16.62 -8.90
CA ASP A 28 18.38 17.26 -9.93
C ASP A 28 16.96 16.71 -9.91
N ALA A 29 16.81 15.40 -9.76
CA ALA A 29 15.50 14.76 -9.67
C ALA A 29 14.72 15.24 -8.43
N ILE A 30 15.37 15.29 -7.27
CA ILE A 30 14.77 15.80 -6.02
C ILE A 30 14.42 17.28 -6.16
N THR A 31 15.34 18.09 -6.70
CA THR A 31 15.13 19.52 -6.90
C THR A 31 13.96 19.79 -7.84
N ARG A 32 13.88 19.09 -8.96
CA ARG A 32 12.74 19.17 -9.89
C ARG A 32 11.43 18.79 -9.20
N HIS A 33 11.46 17.73 -8.41
CA HIS A 33 10.28 17.26 -7.68
C HIS A 33 9.78 18.31 -6.67
N MET A 34 10.70 19.04 -6.03
CA MET A 34 10.36 20.09 -5.06
C MET A 34 9.91 21.40 -5.72
N LEU A 35 10.47 21.77 -6.85
CA LEU A 35 10.30 23.09 -7.48
C LEU A 35 9.23 23.13 -8.58
N VAL A 36 8.92 22.01 -9.23
CA VAL A 36 7.94 21.98 -10.31
C VAL A 36 6.52 21.88 -9.74
N PRO A 37 5.64 22.88 -9.96
CA PRO A 37 4.27 22.83 -9.51
C PRO A 37 3.54 21.60 -10.09
N GLY A 38 2.94 20.80 -9.24
CA GLY A 38 2.19 19.61 -9.64
C GLY A 38 3.01 18.31 -9.70
N ALA A 39 4.35 18.35 -9.80
CA ALA A 39 5.19 17.14 -9.80
C ALA A 39 4.98 16.26 -8.57
N GLN A 40 4.77 16.86 -7.41
CA GLN A 40 4.48 16.14 -6.19
C GLN A 40 3.16 15.35 -6.27
N LYS A 41 2.10 15.93 -6.86
CA LYS A 41 0.82 15.24 -7.03
C LYS A 41 0.94 14.06 -7.98
N GLU A 42 1.66 14.25 -9.07
CA GLU A 42 1.92 13.19 -10.05
C GLU A 42 2.72 12.05 -9.44
N TYR A 43 3.77 12.36 -8.68
CA TYR A 43 4.56 11.37 -7.96
C TYR A 43 3.71 10.58 -6.95
N ILE A 44 2.89 11.25 -6.13
CA ILE A 44 2.00 10.59 -5.18
C ILE A 44 1.03 9.66 -5.93
N ALA A 45 0.45 10.11 -7.05
CA ALA A 45 -0.46 9.30 -7.84
C ALA A 45 0.22 8.04 -8.40
N GLN A 46 1.40 8.17 -8.98
CA GLN A 46 2.20 7.05 -9.50
C GLN A 46 2.62 6.09 -8.38
N THR A 47 3.00 6.62 -7.22
CA THR A 47 3.38 5.84 -6.05
C THR A 47 2.18 5.05 -5.52
N ASN A 48 1.02 5.68 -5.41
CA ASN A 48 -0.21 5.01 -5.00
C ASN A 48 -0.62 3.90 -5.98
N GLU A 49 -0.51 4.14 -7.29
CA GLU A 49 -0.78 3.12 -8.30
C GLU A 49 0.19 1.93 -8.17
N SER A 50 1.46 2.20 -7.96
CA SER A 50 2.48 1.16 -7.72
C SER A 50 2.19 0.35 -6.45
N ALA A 51 1.74 1.01 -5.38
CA ALA A 51 1.33 0.35 -4.14
C ALA A 51 0.12 -0.57 -4.36
N ILE A 52 -0.89 -0.12 -5.11
CA ILE A 52 -2.07 -0.93 -5.46
C ILE A 52 -1.67 -2.16 -6.27
N VAL A 53 -0.81 -1.99 -7.28
CA VAL A 53 -0.30 -3.12 -8.09
C VAL A 53 0.45 -4.12 -7.22
N SER A 54 1.27 -3.64 -6.28
CA SER A 54 2.00 -4.49 -5.34
C SER A 54 1.05 -5.24 -4.40
N ALA A 55 0.04 -4.57 -3.86
CA ALA A 55 -0.98 -5.20 -3.02
C ALA A 55 -1.78 -6.28 -3.77
N LYS A 56 -2.15 -6.03 -5.03
CA LYS A 56 -2.83 -7.03 -5.87
C LYS A 56 -1.96 -8.26 -6.14
N ARG A 57 -0.65 -8.08 -6.34
CA ARG A 57 0.29 -9.20 -6.47
C ARG A 57 0.40 -10.03 -5.19
N ILE A 58 0.44 -9.35 -4.05
CA ILE A 58 0.44 -10.01 -2.73
C ILE A 58 -0.87 -10.76 -2.53
N ALA A 59 -2.02 -10.15 -2.78
CA ALA A 59 -3.33 -10.78 -2.70
C ALA A 59 -3.42 -12.03 -3.58
N ALA A 60 -2.92 -11.97 -4.81
CA ALA A 60 -2.86 -13.11 -5.71
C ALA A 60 -1.97 -14.25 -5.16
N LYS A 61 -0.85 -13.94 -4.52
CA LYS A 61 0.03 -14.93 -3.88
C LYS A 61 -0.69 -15.69 -2.75
N TYR A 62 -1.57 -15.01 -2.02
CA TYR A 62 -2.37 -15.61 -0.94
C TYR A 62 -3.76 -16.07 -1.42
N ASN A 63 -3.92 -16.30 -2.73
CA ASN A 63 -5.13 -16.83 -3.33
C ASN A 63 -6.41 -16.04 -2.98
N CYS A 64 -6.29 -14.74 -2.77
CA CYS A 64 -7.44 -13.87 -2.60
C CYS A 64 -8.21 -13.77 -3.92
N HIS A 65 -9.53 -13.87 -3.86
CA HIS A 65 -10.38 -13.77 -5.06
C HIS A 65 -10.32 -12.33 -5.62
N GLY A 66 -9.57 -12.12 -6.71
CA GLY A 66 -9.30 -10.80 -7.28
C GLY A 66 -10.57 -10.01 -7.59
N ALA A 67 -11.57 -10.65 -8.22
CA ALA A 67 -12.84 -9.99 -8.53
C ALA A 67 -13.59 -9.51 -7.27
N HIS A 68 -13.55 -10.27 -6.18
CA HIS A 68 -14.15 -9.90 -4.90
C HIS A 68 -13.41 -8.72 -4.27
N SER A 69 -12.09 -8.80 -4.19
CA SER A 69 -11.26 -7.73 -3.63
C SER A 69 -11.36 -6.43 -4.43
N ASP A 70 -11.44 -6.52 -5.77
CA ASP A 70 -11.63 -5.36 -6.63
C ASP A 70 -12.99 -4.70 -6.40
N ALA A 71 -14.08 -5.48 -6.30
CA ALA A 71 -15.41 -4.97 -6.02
C ALA A 71 -15.50 -4.29 -4.64
N ILE A 72 -14.93 -4.90 -3.59
CA ILE A 72 -14.87 -4.30 -2.25
C ILE A 72 -14.07 -3.01 -2.27
N SER A 73 -12.92 -3.00 -2.93
CA SER A 73 -12.06 -1.82 -3.05
C SER A 73 -12.79 -0.65 -3.74
N GLU A 74 -13.50 -0.91 -4.84
CA GLU A 74 -14.30 0.09 -5.55
C GLU A 74 -15.45 0.62 -4.69
N PHE A 75 -16.16 -0.27 -4.00
CA PHE A 75 -17.25 0.09 -3.12
C PHE A 75 -16.78 0.91 -1.94
N ALA A 76 -15.70 0.49 -1.25
CA ALA A 76 -15.09 1.21 -0.13
C ALA A 76 -14.62 2.61 -0.54
N CYS A 77 -13.95 2.74 -1.68
CA CYS A 77 -13.55 4.04 -2.21
C CYS A 77 -14.74 4.95 -2.53
N THR A 78 -15.83 4.39 -3.03
CA THR A 78 -17.07 5.14 -3.33
C THR A 78 -17.74 5.61 -2.05
N LEU A 79 -17.80 4.78 -1.01
CA LEU A 79 -18.31 5.15 0.30
C LEU A 79 -17.45 6.25 0.94
N PHE A 80 -16.13 6.08 0.90
CA PHE A 80 -15.19 7.08 1.43
C PHE A 80 -15.45 8.46 0.81
N ASP A 81 -15.60 8.53 -0.50
CA ASP A 81 -15.86 9.81 -1.18
C ASP A 81 -17.24 10.40 -0.83
N LYS A 82 -18.28 9.55 -0.74
CA LYS A 82 -19.65 9.99 -0.40
C LYS A 82 -19.80 10.46 1.04
N PHE A 83 -19.12 9.80 1.98
CA PHE A 83 -19.19 10.10 3.40
C PHE A 83 -18.07 11.04 3.88
N LYS A 84 -17.37 11.70 2.98
CA LYS A 84 -16.26 12.62 3.29
C LYS A 84 -16.61 13.66 4.37
N ASN A 85 -17.81 14.21 4.32
CA ASN A 85 -18.27 15.20 5.31
C ASN A 85 -18.55 14.59 6.69
N LEU A 86 -18.79 13.29 6.76
CA LEU A 86 -19.10 12.58 8.01
C LEU A 86 -17.83 12.13 8.71
N HIS A 87 -16.93 11.44 7.98
CA HIS A 87 -15.70 10.93 8.60
C HIS A 87 -14.62 12.01 8.79
N GLY A 88 -14.62 13.07 7.96
CA GLY A 88 -13.67 14.19 8.07
C GLY A 88 -12.21 13.84 7.80
N LEU A 89 -11.93 12.64 7.25
CA LEU A 89 -10.58 12.19 6.94
C LEU A 89 -10.04 12.88 5.69
N SER A 90 -8.72 13.07 5.64
CA SER A 90 -8.04 13.61 4.48
C SER A 90 -8.00 12.60 3.32
N SER A 91 -7.87 13.09 2.10
CA SER A 91 -7.91 12.26 0.89
C SER A 91 -6.74 11.28 0.77
N ASP A 92 -5.63 11.53 1.47
CA ASP A 92 -4.47 10.63 1.54
C ASP A 92 -4.79 9.32 2.30
N LYS A 93 -5.82 9.32 3.15
CA LYS A 93 -6.27 8.11 3.86
C LYS A 93 -7.04 7.12 2.96
N LYS A 94 -7.51 7.59 1.81
CA LYS A 94 -8.23 6.74 0.85
C LYS A 94 -7.38 5.58 0.35
N ILE A 95 -6.07 5.78 0.14
CA ILE A 95 -5.18 4.72 -0.29
C ILE A 95 -5.06 3.61 0.76
N ILE A 96 -5.05 3.97 2.05
CA ILE A 96 -5.00 3.02 3.16
C ILE A 96 -6.23 2.10 3.13
N LEU A 97 -7.43 2.69 3.00
CA LEU A 97 -8.69 1.95 2.89
C LEU A 97 -8.69 1.04 1.65
N GLN A 98 -8.21 1.54 0.53
CA GLN A 98 -8.12 0.77 -0.71
C GLN A 98 -7.20 -0.43 -0.59
N LEU A 99 -6.01 -0.26 -0.02
CA LEU A 99 -5.05 -1.34 0.22
C LEU A 99 -5.59 -2.36 1.22
N ALA A 100 -6.21 -1.89 2.32
CA ALA A 100 -6.85 -2.76 3.29
C ALA A 100 -7.96 -3.60 2.64
N SER A 101 -8.78 -3.00 1.78
CA SER A 101 -9.83 -3.70 1.04
C SER A 101 -9.30 -4.77 0.08
N ILE A 102 -8.11 -4.57 -0.49
CA ILE A 102 -7.46 -5.58 -1.37
C ILE A 102 -6.89 -6.73 -0.55
N LEU A 103 -6.32 -6.44 0.63
CA LEU A 103 -5.54 -7.40 1.41
C LEU A 103 -6.34 -8.07 2.55
N HIS A 104 -7.57 -7.63 2.86
CA HIS A 104 -8.33 -8.07 4.04
C HIS A 104 -8.51 -9.59 4.14
N SER A 105 -8.64 -10.28 3.01
CA SER A 105 -8.88 -11.72 3.00
C SER A 105 -7.61 -12.59 2.96
N CYS A 106 -6.42 -11.97 2.92
CA CYS A 106 -5.15 -12.71 2.83
C CYS A 106 -4.92 -13.65 4.03
N GLY A 107 -5.40 -13.30 5.20
CA GLY A 107 -5.28 -14.12 6.40
C GLY A 107 -6.07 -15.43 6.35
N GLN A 108 -7.13 -15.51 5.53
CA GLN A 108 -7.90 -16.76 5.37
C GLN A 108 -7.05 -17.88 4.77
N TYR A 109 -6.08 -17.54 3.94
CA TYR A 109 -5.15 -18.51 3.37
C TYR A 109 -4.22 -19.11 4.43
N ILE A 110 -3.92 -18.35 5.48
CA ILE A 110 -3.01 -18.76 6.55
C ILE A 110 -3.77 -19.54 7.62
N ASN A 111 -4.88 -18.98 8.12
CA ASN A 111 -5.67 -19.59 9.18
C ASN A 111 -7.14 -19.16 9.08
N VAL A 112 -7.99 -20.11 8.69
CA VAL A 112 -9.45 -19.88 8.56
C VAL A 112 -10.14 -19.57 9.90
N ARG A 113 -9.54 -19.97 11.04
CA ARG A 113 -10.14 -19.73 12.36
C ARG A 113 -9.88 -18.34 12.90
N MET A 114 -8.77 -17.72 12.47
CA MET A 114 -8.34 -16.38 12.93
C MET A 114 -7.92 -15.53 11.72
N PRO A 115 -8.77 -15.37 10.71
CA PRO A 115 -8.37 -14.72 9.45
C PRO A 115 -7.97 -13.26 9.65
N ASN A 116 -8.69 -12.52 10.50
CA ASN A 116 -8.46 -11.10 10.72
C ASN A 116 -7.11 -10.84 11.39
N GLN A 117 -6.80 -11.60 12.46
CA GLN A 117 -5.49 -11.51 13.11
C GLN A 117 -4.36 -11.90 12.16
N CYS A 118 -4.54 -12.95 11.36
CA CYS A 118 -3.54 -13.36 10.37
C CYS A 118 -3.38 -12.34 9.24
N SER A 119 -4.44 -11.65 8.82
CA SER A 119 -4.33 -10.53 7.87
C SER A 119 -3.52 -9.38 8.46
N PHE A 120 -3.80 -9.01 9.72
CA PHE A 120 -3.03 -7.99 10.44
C PHE A 120 -1.55 -8.36 10.52
N ASP A 121 -1.23 -9.57 11.01
CA ASP A 121 0.15 -10.04 11.20
C ASP A 121 0.91 -10.12 9.88
N LEU A 122 0.25 -10.49 8.81
CA LEU A 122 0.84 -10.53 7.48
C LEU A 122 1.11 -9.12 6.95
N ILE A 123 0.12 -8.21 7.04
CA ILE A 123 0.21 -6.89 6.41
C ILE A 123 1.21 -6.00 7.15
N LYS A 124 1.29 -6.04 8.48
CA LYS A 124 2.22 -5.21 9.27
C LYS A 124 3.68 -5.40 8.90
N ASP A 125 4.04 -6.60 8.42
CA ASP A 125 5.41 -6.98 8.06
C ASP A 125 5.68 -6.83 6.55
N LEU A 126 4.71 -6.31 5.76
CA LEU A 126 4.93 -6.03 4.35
C LEU A 126 5.79 -4.79 4.15
N ASP A 127 6.62 -4.85 3.10
CA ASP A 127 7.31 -3.69 2.55
C ASP A 127 6.68 -3.36 1.19
N ILE A 128 5.88 -2.31 1.15
CA ILE A 128 5.22 -1.82 -0.06
C ILE A 128 5.84 -0.48 -0.43
N PHE A 129 6.46 -0.42 -1.60
CA PHE A 129 7.10 0.78 -2.11
C PHE A 129 6.17 1.99 -2.09
N GLY A 130 6.64 3.09 -1.53
CA GLY A 130 5.92 4.36 -1.47
C GLY A 130 5.02 4.54 -0.25
N LEU A 131 4.91 3.54 0.61
CA LEU A 131 4.20 3.64 1.89
C LEU A 131 5.18 3.77 3.05
N THR A 132 4.81 4.58 4.02
CA THR A 132 5.52 4.64 5.30
C THR A 132 5.12 3.44 6.17
N HIS A 133 5.98 3.09 7.12
CA HIS A 133 5.66 2.04 8.10
C HIS A 133 4.35 2.33 8.85
N GLU A 134 4.05 3.58 9.15
CA GLU A 134 2.80 4.00 9.78
C GLU A 134 1.59 3.72 8.88
N GLN A 135 1.68 4.01 7.58
CA GLN A 135 0.60 3.72 6.63
C GLN A 135 0.37 2.22 6.47
N ILE A 136 1.44 1.41 6.44
CA ILE A 136 1.35 -0.05 6.40
C ILE A 136 0.66 -0.57 7.66
N LEU A 137 1.04 -0.07 8.82
CA LEU A 137 0.43 -0.47 10.09
C LEU A 137 -1.05 -0.08 10.16
N LEU A 138 -1.43 1.14 9.72
CA LEU A 138 -2.84 1.54 9.62
C LEU A 138 -3.61 0.63 8.66
N THR A 139 -3.02 0.29 7.52
CA THR A 139 -3.61 -0.66 6.57
C THR A 139 -3.84 -2.03 7.22
N ALA A 140 -2.87 -2.51 8.00
CA ALA A 140 -2.98 -3.77 8.73
C ALA A 140 -4.11 -3.74 9.76
N PHE A 141 -4.25 -2.66 10.53
CA PHE A 141 -5.34 -2.50 11.49
C PHE A 141 -6.70 -2.48 10.80
N VAL A 142 -6.85 -1.69 9.73
CA VAL A 142 -8.13 -1.63 9.00
C VAL A 142 -8.48 -2.99 8.39
N ALA A 143 -7.52 -3.68 7.79
CA ALA A 143 -7.75 -4.99 7.17
C ALA A 143 -8.00 -6.12 8.19
N GLY A 144 -7.43 -6.01 9.39
CA GLY A 144 -7.55 -7.01 10.46
C GLY A 144 -8.66 -6.73 11.47
N SER A 145 -9.35 -5.58 11.39
CA SER A 145 -10.47 -5.26 12.26
C SER A 145 -11.77 -5.85 11.73
N ASP A 146 -12.69 -6.20 12.63
CA ASP A 146 -14.09 -6.47 12.33
C ASP A 146 -15.00 -5.56 13.17
N GLU A 147 -16.33 -5.73 13.06
CA GLU A 147 -17.32 -4.84 13.69
C GLU A 147 -17.11 -4.63 15.20
N PHE A 148 -16.49 -5.56 15.91
CA PHE A 148 -16.42 -5.55 17.38
C PHE A 148 -15.01 -5.72 17.93
N THR A 149 -14.06 -6.19 17.14
CA THR A 149 -12.70 -6.53 17.59
C THR A 149 -11.61 -5.89 16.75
N MET A 150 -10.63 -5.31 17.43
CA MET A 150 -9.37 -4.91 16.81
C MET A 150 -8.32 -6.01 17.00
N PRO A 151 -7.37 -6.15 16.06
CA PRO A 151 -6.27 -7.08 16.21
C PRO A 151 -5.50 -6.87 17.52
N ASN A 152 -4.99 -7.96 18.08
CA ASN A 152 -4.18 -7.88 19.30
C ASN A 152 -2.81 -7.24 18.99
N VAL A 153 -2.50 -6.18 19.71
CA VAL A 153 -1.36 -5.29 19.47
C VAL A 153 -0.12 -5.68 20.29
N ALA A 154 -0.15 -6.81 21.00
CA ALA A 154 0.93 -7.18 21.92
C ALA A 154 2.34 -7.16 21.29
N ASP A 155 2.42 -7.26 19.94
CA ASP A 155 3.68 -7.28 19.18
C ASP A 155 3.74 -6.23 18.05
N ALA A 156 2.79 -5.32 17.93
CA ALA A 156 2.86 -4.24 16.94
C ALA A 156 3.90 -3.21 17.41
N GLY A 157 5.16 -3.44 17.02
CA GLY A 157 6.31 -2.69 17.45
C GLY A 157 6.08 -1.18 17.54
N ALA A 158 6.39 -0.63 18.70
CA ALA A 158 6.73 0.76 19.03
C ALA A 158 5.81 1.92 18.60
N ILE A 159 4.72 1.72 17.87
CA ILE A 159 3.79 2.81 17.55
C ILE A 159 2.66 2.80 18.58
N PRO A 160 2.58 3.80 19.49
CA PRO A 160 1.54 3.84 20.50
C PRO A 160 0.16 3.97 19.82
N MET A 161 -0.77 3.11 20.20
CA MET A 161 -2.17 3.20 19.81
C MET A 161 -2.83 4.34 20.60
N THR A 162 -2.76 5.56 20.05
CA THR A 162 -3.44 6.73 20.61
C THR A 162 -4.93 6.66 20.32
N GLU A 163 -5.76 7.33 21.15
CA GLU A 163 -7.21 7.42 20.93
C GLU A 163 -7.54 8.04 19.55
N GLU A 164 -6.72 8.99 19.09
CA GLU A 164 -6.88 9.59 17.76
C GLU A 164 -6.70 8.56 16.65
N ARG A 165 -5.67 7.72 16.72
CA ARG A 165 -5.45 6.63 15.76
C ARG A 165 -6.54 5.58 15.79
N ARG A 166 -7.02 5.24 16.99
CA ARG A 166 -8.14 4.33 17.15
C ARG A 166 -9.40 4.86 16.48
N LEU A 167 -9.71 6.14 16.68
CA LEU A 167 -10.83 6.80 16.00
C LEU A 167 -10.64 6.87 14.47
N GLU A 168 -9.41 7.05 14.01
CA GLU A 168 -9.10 7.05 12.58
C GLU A 168 -9.36 5.67 11.95
N ILE A 169 -8.91 4.59 12.59
CA ILE A 169 -9.16 3.22 12.15
C ILE A 169 -10.65 2.91 12.12
N LEU A 170 -11.40 3.34 13.13
CA LEU A 170 -12.86 3.12 13.20
C LEU A 170 -13.65 3.94 12.16
N LYS A 171 -13.06 4.99 11.58
CA LYS A 171 -13.66 5.80 10.53
C LYS A 171 -13.32 5.32 9.12
N LEU A 172 -12.31 4.45 9.00
CA LEU A 172 -11.89 3.80 7.76
C LEU A 172 -12.61 2.47 7.59
#